data_54e347faf02a0d96ee665dea59e0fa47
#
_entry.id   54e347faf02a0d96ee665dea59e0fa47
#
_cell.length_a   1.000
_cell.length_b   1.000
_cell.length_c   1.000
_cell.angle_alpha   90.00
_cell.angle_beta   90.00
_cell.angle_gamma   90.00
#
_symmetry.space_group_name_H-M   'P 1'
#
loop_
_entity.id
_entity.type
_entity.pdbx_description
1 polymer ?
#
loop_
_entity_poly.entity_id
_entity_poly.type
_entity_poly.pdbx_seq_one_letter_code
_entity_poly.pdbx_strand_id
1 'polypeptide(L)'
;SRTVLRGESARKGADLPAPDLTMIAYNHMLNNQKGYGKNPPSFYVINFDDPEHSHRCNPIHPAFMTDIADAYESAYTIMMNLNRTWIQKQGDFFVESPIVLFAAIIWYLKLFEDGKYCTFPHAIEFLCRPYEQIFPILTSYPELENYLSPFIDAWQGGAAEQLAGQIASAKIPLSRMISPQLYWIMTGDDFTLDINNPKEPKILCVGNNPDRQNIYGAALGLYNSRIVKLINKKGMLKSGVIIDELPTIYFKGLDNLIATARSNKVAVCLGFQDFSQLKRDYGDKEAAVVMNTVGNIFSGQVVGETAKTLSERFGKVLQKRQSMSINRQDVSHSFNTQMDSLIPASKISTLTQGMFVGAVSDNFDQRIDQKIFHAEIVVDTKQVEAETKAYKEIPMLTDFKDDTPDKKKMKAVIQANYNQVKQDVIRIVDMEIQRIRRDPALRHLLRNK
;
A
#
# COMPACT_ATOMS: atom_id res chain seq x y z
N SER A 1 -16.15 16.86 6.45
CA SER A 1 -14.68 16.99 6.47
C SER A 1 -14.01 16.60 5.15
N ARG A 2 -14.63 16.94 4.03
CA ARG A 2 -14.12 16.60 2.69
C ARG A 2 -13.14 17.62 2.12
N THR A 3 -12.63 18.60 2.89
CA THR A 3 -12.33 19.87 2.22
C THR A 3 -10.96 20.47 2.47
N VAL A 4 -10.05 19.84 3.22
CA VAL A 4 -8.75 20.50 3.47
C VAL A 4 -7.66 20.07 2.49
N LEU A 5 -7.88 18.98 1.73
CA LEU A 5 -6.92 18.51 0.72
C LEU A 5 -7.56 18.18 -0.65
N ARG A 6 -8.84 18.52 -0.86
CA ARG A 6 -9.45 18.44 -2.18
C ARG A 6 -9.51 19.85 -2.76
N GLY A 7 -8.62 20.14 -3.67
CA GLY A 7 -8.73 21.33 -4.51
C GLY A 7 -10.06 21.35 -5.29
N GLU A 8 -10.50 22.51 -5.72
CA GLU A 8 -11.75 22.73 -6.48
C GLU A 8 -11.89 21.89 -7.78
N SER A 9 -10.83 21.24 -8.23
CA SER A 9 -10.81 20.31 -9.37
C SER A 9 -11.77 19.12 -9.20
N ALA A 10 -12.08 18.70 -7.97
CA ALA A 10 -13.04 17.62 -7.71
C ALA A 10 -14.50 17.96 -8.12
N ARG A 11 -14.80 19.19 -8.53
CA ARG A 11 -16.12 19.62 -9.01
C ARG A 11 -16.31 19.56 -10.52
N LYS A 12 -15.22 19.40 -11.28
CA LYS A 12 -15.29 19.24 -12.74
C LYS A 12 -14.90 17.80 -13.05
N GLY A 13 -15.90 16.98 -13.28
CA GLY A 13 -15.77 15.53 -13.43
C GLY A 13 -14.54 15.08 -14.21
N ALA A 14 -13.86 14.07 -13.65
CA ALA A 14 -12.76 13.28 -14.17
C ALA A 14 -11.34 13.56 -13.66
N ASP A 15 -11.08 14.59 -12.82
CA ASP A 15 -9.74 14.80 -12.29
C ASP A 15 -9.56 14.03 -10.96
N LEU A 16 -8.59 13.13 -10.95
CA LEU A 16 -8.21 12.28 -9.82
C LEU A 16 -7.70 13.12 -8.63
N PRO A 17 -8.06 12.80 -7.38
CA PRO A 17 -7.50 13.49 -6.19
C PRO A 17 -5.97 13.31 -6.04
N ALA A 18 -5.41 12.28 -6.66
CA ALA A 18 -4.00 11.96 -6.59
C ALA A 18 -3.06 12.96 -7.31
N PRO A 19 -3.42 13.58 -8.44
CA PRO A 19 -2.54 14.56 -9.10
C PRO A 19 -2.15 15.73 -8.21
N ASP A 20 -3.05 16.21 -7.37
CA ASP A 20 -2.82 17.40 -6.54
C ASP A 20 -1.73 17.17 -5.48
N LEU A 21 -1.77 16.05 -4.76
CA LEU A 21 -0.72 15.69 -3.78
C LEU A 21 0.62 15.45 -4.45
N THR A 22 0.62 14.83 -5.62
CA THR A 22 1.83 14.57 -6.39
C THR A 22 2.45 15.89 -6.88
N MET A 23 1.64 16.81 -7.37
CA MET A 23 2.08 18.15 -7.78
C MET A 23 2.63 18.95 -6.61
N ILE A 24 1.99 18.91 -5.45
CA ILE A 24 2.47 19.56 -4.23
C ILE A 24 3.84 18.99 -3.84
N ALA A 25 3.99 17.67 -3.79
CA ALA A 25 5.25 17.03 -3.41
C ALA A 25 6.37 17.36 -4.41
N TYR A 26 6.08 17.33 -5.71
CA TYR A 26 7.04 17.68 -6.77
C TYR A 26 7.53 19.11 -6.65
N ASN A 27 6.60 20.07 -6.52
CA ASN A 27 6.95 21.48 -6.42
C ASN A 27 7.63 21.81 -5.09
N HIS A 28 7.24 21.16 -3.98
CA HIS A 28 7.94 21.28 -2.71
C HIS A 28 9.40 20.82 -2.84
N MET A 29 9.65 19.69 -3.48
CA MET A 29 11.01 19.21 -3.74
C MET A 29 11.80 20.22 -4.59
N LEU A 30 11.22 20.73 -5.68
CA LEU A 30 11.91 21.72 -6.55
C LEU A 30 12.29 23.00 -5.80
N ASN A 31 11.40 23.49 -4.94
CA ASN A 31 11.61 24.72 -4.19
C ASN A 31 12.58 24.56 -3.01
N ASN A 32 12.79 23.33 -2.53
CA ASN A 32 13.63 23.04 -1.36
C ASN A 32 14.94 22.33 -1.68
N GLN A 33 15.41 22.35 -2.92
CA GLN A 33 16.64 21.69 -3.36
C GLN A 33 17.86 22.00 -2.48
N LYS A 34 17.99 23.26 -2.02
CA LYS A 34 19.08 23.68 -1.14
C LYS A 34 19.01 23.02 0.26
N GLY A 35 17.82 22.67 0.73
CA GLY A 35 17.60 22.03 2.02
C GLY A 35 18.05 20.58 2.08
N TYR A 36 18.16 19.91 0.95
CA TYR A 36 18.59 18.51 0.87
C TYR A 36 20.11 18.31 0.88
N GLY A 37 20.91 19.36 0.89
CA GLY A 37 22.36 19.30 0.98
C GLY A 37 23.03 18.79 -0.29
N LYS A 38 24.04 17.92 -0.13
CA LYS A 38 24.88 17.44 -1.26
C LYS A 38 24.22 16.33 -2.09
N ASN A 39 23.24 15.65 -1.54
CA ASN A 39 22.57 14.51 -2.20
C ASN A 39 21.06 14.71 -2.17
N PRO A 40 20.51 15.54 -3.07
CA PRO A 40 19.06 15.77 -3.12
C PRO A 40 18.33 14.49 -3.58
N PRO A 41 17.09 14.27 -3.08
CA PRO A 41 16.31 13.12 -3.50
C PRO A 41 15.85 13.26 -4.95
N SER A 42 15.81 12.13 -5.66
CA SER A 42 15.15 12.01 -6.95
C SER A 42 13.65 11.85 -6.74
N PHE A 43 12.84 12.37 -7.69
CA PHE A 43 11.40 12.31 -7.62
C PHE A 43 10.85 11.22 -8.54
N TYR A 44 9.98 10.37 -8.00
CA TYR A 44 9.35 9.28 -8.73
C TYR A 44 7.84 9.29 -8.54
N VAL A 45 7.13 8.89 -9.58
CA VAL A 45 5.67 8.76 -9.58
C VAL A 45 5.29 7.38 -10.11
N ILE A 46 4.34 6.72 -9.48
CA ILE A 46 3.64 5.55 -10.01
C ILE A 46 2.17 5.94 -10.21
N ASN A 47 1.72 5.91 -11.46
CA ASN A 47 0.33 6.16 -11.82
C ASN A 47 -0.09 5.21 -12.95
N PHE A 48 -0.96 4.26 -12.63
CA PHE A 48 -1.42 3.24 -13.59
C PHE A 48 -2.38 3.79 -14.65
N ASP A 49 -3.04 4.92 -14.40
CA ASP A 49 -3.97 5.54 -15.35
C ASP A 49 -3.27 6.50 -16.32
N ASP A 50 -2.12 7.01 -15.94
CA ASP A 50 -1.31 7.92 -16.75
C ASP A 50 0.13 7.41 -16.89
N PRO A 51 0.35 6.39 -17.74
CA PRO A 51 1.67 5.82 -17.96
C PRO A 51 2.68 6.79 -18.57
N GLU A 52 2.24 7.87 -19.18
CA GLU A 52 3.10 8.91 -19.78
C GLU A 52 3.83 9.72 -18.70
N HIS A 53 3.18 9.92 -17.55
CA HIS A 53 3.74 10.62 -16.38
C HIS A 53 4.07 9.66 -15.24
N SER A 54 4.24 8.39 -15.52
CA SER A 54 4.56 7.35 -14.53
C SER A 54 5.91 6.72 -14.78
N HIS A 55 6.70 6.61 -13.73
CA HIS A 55 7.86 5.74 -13.72
C HIS A 55 7.45 4.27 -13.65
N ARG A 56 8.37 3.41 -14.00
CA ARG A 56 8.21 1.96 -14.01
C ARG A 56 9.05 1.37 -12.88
N CYS A 57 8.48 0.49 -12.11
CA CYS A 57 9.19 -0.14 -10.99
C CYS A 57 8.67 -1.55 -10.76
N ASN A 58 9.59 -2.50 -10.70
CA ASN A 58 9.28 -3.87 -10.32
C ASN A 58 9.17 -3.99 -8.79
N PRO A 59 7.97 -4.24 -8.22
CA PRO A 59 7.81 -4.33 -6.77
C PRO A 59 8.43 -5.59 -6.16
N ILE A 60 8.66 -6.63 -6.96
CA ILE A 60 9.31 -7.88 -6.55
C ILE A 60 10.71 -8.01 -7.15
N HIS A 61 11.44 -6.90 -7.21
CA HIS A 61 12.80 -6.89 -7.76
C HIS A 61 13.70 -7.94 -7.09
N PRO A 62 14.38 -8.81 -7.87
CA PRO A 62 15.09 -9.98 -7.34
C PRO A 62 16.22 -9.64 -6.34
N ALA A 63 16.85 -8.47 -6.46
CA ALA A 63 17.90 -8.04 -5.54
C ALA A 63 17.42 -7.83 -4.09
N PHE A 64 16.12 -7.60 -3.90
CA PHE A 64 15.51 -7.38 -2.58
C PHE A 64 14.71 -8.59 -2.07
N MET A 65 14.78 -9.71 -2.78
CA MET A 65 14.19 -10.97 -2.36
C MET A 65 15.30 -11.92 -1.92
N THR A 66 15.52 -12.00 -0.63
CA THR A 66 16.63 -12.76 -0.02
C THR A 66 16.24 -14.17 0.42
N ASP A 67 14.95 -14.37 0.65
CA ASP A 67 14.38 -15.62 1.11
C ASP A 67 13.02 -15.89 0.45
N ILE A 68 12.61 -17.15 0.36
CA ILE A 68 11.30 -17.53 -0.19
C ILE A 68 10.14 -16.92 0.61
N ALA A 69 10.35 -16.58 1.88
CA ALA A 69 9.41 -15.84 2.69
C ALA A 69 9.08 -14.45 2.09
N ASP A 70 10.01 -13.82 1.36
CA ASP A 70 9.75 -12.56 0.65
C ASP A 70 8.76 -12.76 -0.51
N ALA A 71 8.85 -13.89 -1.20
CA ALA A 71 7.91 -14.28 -2.24
C ALA A 71 6.53 -14.58 -1.66
N TYR A 72 6.48 -15.33 -0.54
CA TYR A 72 5.24 -15.63 0.17
C TYR A 72 4.54 -14.36 0.65
N GLU A 73 5.26 -13.43 1.28
CA GLU A 73 4.71 -12.15 1.74
C GLU A 73 4.12 -11.32 0.58
N SER A 74 4.81 -11.32 -0.56
CA SER A 74 4.35 -10.64 -1.78
C SER A 74 3.07 -11.27 -2.33
N ALA A 75 3.03 -12.60 -2.44
CA ALA A 75 1.86 -13.36 -2.86
C ALA A 75 0.68 -13.17 -1.89
N TYR A 76 0.92 -13.25 -0.59
CA TYR A 76 -0.06 -13.01 0.46
C TYR A 76 -0.70 -11.62 0.33
N THR A 77 0.13 -10.58 0.25
CA THR A 77 -0.36 -9.20 0.18
C THR A 77 -1.26 -8.97 -1.02
N ILE A 78 -0.88 -9.47 -2.19
CA ILE A 78 -1.70 -9.37 -3.42
C ILE A 78 -3.03 -10.11 -3.26
N MET A 79 -2.99 -11.36 -2.80
CA MET A 79 -4.18 -12.21 -2.69
C MET A 79 -5.19 -11.64 -1.68
N MET A 80 -4.70 -11.10 -0.55
CA MET A 80 -5.56 -10.46 0.45
C MET A 80 -6.22 -9.18 -0.07
N ASN A 81 -5.52 -8.39 -0.88
CA ASN A 81 -6.10 -7.20 -1.51
C ASN A 81 -7.13 -7.54 -2.59
N LEU A 82 -6.91 -8.60 -3.36
CA LEU A 82 -7.86 -9.07 -4.38
C LEU A 82 -9.12 -9.72 -3.78
N ASN A 83 -8.98 -10.32 -2.60
CA ASN A 83 -10.07 -10.97 -1.86
C ASN A 83 -10.02 -10.60 -0.38
N ARG A 84 -10.50 -9.42 -0.03
CA ARG A 84 -10.45 -8.90 1.35
C ARG A 84 -11.15 -9.77 2.39
N THR A 85 -12.15 -10.56 1.98
CA THR A 85 -12.80 -11.56 2.87
C THR A 85 -11.82 -12.62 3.37
N TRP A 86 -10.72 -12.85 2.68
CA TRP A 86 -9.70 -13.81 3.07
C TRP A 86 -8.88 -13.36 4.29
N ILE A 87 -8.81 -12.06 4.55
CA ILE A 87 -8.16 -11.50 5.75
C ILE A 87 -8.72 -12.13 7.04
N GLN A 88 -10.04 -12.42 7.05
CA GLN A 88 -10.71 -13.04 8.19
C GLN A 88 -10.66 -14.58 8.17
N LYS A 89 -10.16 -15.19 7.10
CA LYS A 89 -10.11 -16.65 6.89
C LYS A 89 -8.67 -17.17 6.83
N GLN A 90 -7.74 -16.52 7.52
CA GLN A 90 -6.35 -16.96 7.59
C GLN A 90 -6.28 -18.37 8.19
N GLY A 91 -5.46 -19.24 7.58
CA GLY A 91 -5.35 -20.65 7.95
C GLY A 91 -6.37 -21.59 7.24
N ASP A 92 -7.29 -21.05 6.45
CA ASP A 92 -8.15 -21.86 5.58
C ASP A 92 -7.34 -22.41 4.41
N PHE A 93 -7.49 -23.69 4.11
CA PHE A 93 -6.76 -24.36 3.03
C PHE A 93 -6.94 -23.70 1.65
N PHE A 94 -8.16 -23.27 1.33
CA PHE A 94 -8.47 -22.60 0.05
C PHE A 94 -7.95 -21.16 -0.01
N VAL A 95 -7.54 -20.59 1.10
CA VAL A 95 -6.87 -19.29 1.18
C VAL A 95 -5.35 -19.46 1.09
N GLU A 96 -4.80 -20.40 1.85
CA GLU A 96 -3.36 -20.60 1.94
C GLU A 96 -2.77 -21.24 0.67
N SER A 97 -3.44 -22.24 0.09
CA SER A 97 -2.91 -22.96 -1.08
C SER A 97 -2.66 -22.05 -2.30
N PRO A 98 -3.55 -21.13 -2.72
CA PRO A 98 -3.25 -20.18 -3.80
C PRO A 98 -2.02 -19.30 -3.52
N ILE A 99 -1.85 -18.89 -2.26
CA ILE A 99 -0.73 -18.03 -1.84
C ILE A 99 0.59 -18.80 -1.96
N VAL A 100 0.61 -20.04 -1.45
CA VAL A 100 1.80 -20.92 -1.52
C VAL A 100 2.20 -21.22 -2.96
N LEU A 101 1.23 -21.55 -3.82
CA LEU A 101 1.50 -21.80 -5.24
C LEU A 101 2.08 -20.57 -5.94
N PHE A 102 1.49 -19.40 -5.70
CA PHE A 102 1.95 -18.18 -6.34
C PHE A 102 3.31 -17.73 -5.80
N ALA A 103 3.58 -17.94 -4.49
CA ALA A 103 4.88 -17.73 -3.90
C ALA A 103 5.96 -18.62 -4.50
N ALA A 104 5.66 -19.91 -4.73
CA ALA A 104 6.56 -20.83 -5.40
C ALA A 104 6.90 -20.39 -6.83
N ILE A 105 5.92 -19.86 -7.57
CA ILE A 105 6.13 -19.31 -8.92
C ILE A 105 7.03 -18.08 -8.88
N ILE A 106 6.77 -17.13 -7.96
CA ILE A 106 7.62 -15.93 -7.80
C ILE A 106 9.06 -16.35 -7.48
N TRP A 107 9.25 -17.29 -6.56
CA TRP A 107 10.58 -17.75 -6.18
C TRP A 107 11.26 -18.50 -7.31
N TYR A 108 10.55 -19.33 -8.06
CA TYR A 108 11.07 -19.96 -9.27
C TYR A 108 11.63 -18.91 -10.25
N LEU A 109 10.86 -17.86 -10.55
CA LEU A 109 11.31 -16.79 -11.45
C LEU A 109 12.50 -16.00 -10.88
N LYS A 110 12.64 -15.95 -9.55
CA LYS A 110 13.83 -15.40 -8.88
C LYS A 110 15.08 -16.26 -9.13
N LEU A 111 14.92 -17.58 -9.17
CA LEU A 111 16.04 -18.51 -9.41
C LEU A 111 16.38 -18.63 -10.89
N PHE A 112 15.40 -18.49 -11.77
CA PHE A 112 15.57 -18.64 -13.21
C PHE A 112 16.33 -17.46 -13.82
N GLU A 113 17.44 -17.74 -14.54
CA GLU A 113 18.32 -16.74 -15.17
C GLU A 113 18.62 -15.52 -14.28
N ASP A 114 19.04 -15.75 -13.04
CA ASP A 114 19.38 -14.71 -12.05
C ASP A 114 18.24 -13.69 -11.78
N GLY A 115 16.99 -14.13 -11.97
CA GLY A 115 15.81 -13.30 -11.71
C GLY A 115 15.43 -12.33 -12.82
N LYS A 116 15.98 -12.49 -14.02
CA LYS A 116 15.69 -11.62 -15.18
C LYS A 116 14.21 -11.44 -15.45
N TYR A 117 13.41 -12.48 -15.23
CA TYR A 117 11.96 -12.49 -15.44
C TYR A 117 11.17 -12.45 -14.11
N CYS A 118 11.85 -12.15 -13.00
CA CYS A 118 11.20 -12.04 -11.70
C CYS A 118 10.42 -10.74 -11.59
N THR A 119 9.32 -10.66 -12.30
CA THR A 119 8.35 -9.57 -12.23
C THR A 119 6.96 -10.13 -12.00
N PHE A 120 6.09 -9.31 -11.41
CA PHE A 120 4.73 -9.72 -11.11
C PHE A 120 3.92 -10.12 -12.37
N PRO A 121 4.01 -9.38 -13.50
CA PRO A 121 3.38 -9.81 -14.75
C PRO A 121 3.83 -11.17 -15.27
N HIS A 122 5.14 -11.47 -15.23
CA HIS A 122 5.65 -12.78 -15.64
C HIS A 122 5.13 -13.90 -14.73
N ALA A 123 5.02 -13.64 -13.41
CA ALA A 123 4.48 -14.62 -12.47
C ALA A 123 3.00 -14.94 -12.74
N ILE A 124 2.18 -13.92 -13.06
CA ILE A 124 0.78 -14.12 -13.45
C ILE A 124 0.69 -14.95 -14.74
N GLU A 125 1.42 -14.55 -15.78
CA GLU A 125 1.38 -15.25 -17.06
C GLU A 125 1.89 -16.69 -16.95
N PHE A 126 2.90 -16.93 -16.09
CA PHE A 126 3.38 -18.28 -15.80
C PHE A 126 2.31 -19.13 -15.11
N LEU A 127 1.63 -18.59 -14.09
CA LEU A 127 0.50 -19.27 -13.44
C LEU A 127 -0.65 -19.57 -14.41
N CYS A 128 -0.87 -18.74 -15.43
CA CYS A 128 -1.91 -18.96 -16.45
C CYS A 128 -1.63 -20.12 -17.38
N ARG A 129 -0.40 -20.63 -17.44
CA ARG A 129 -0.06 -21.80 -18.26
C ARG A 129 -0.75 -23.07 -17.73
N PRO A 130 -0.92 -24.12 -18.59
CA PRO A 130 -1.40 -25.42 -18.15
C PRO A 130 -0.55 -26.00 -17.01
N TYR A 131 -1.20 -26.57 -16.02
CA TYR A 131 -0.49 -27.12 -14.84
C TYR A 131 0.42 -28.31 -15.20
N GLU A 132 0.09 -29.04 -16.26
CA GLU A 132 0.93 -30.12 -16.82
C GLU A 132 2.30 -29.61 -17.30
N GLN A 133 2.40 -28.32 -17.63
CA GLN A 133 3.66 -27.67 -17.99
C GLN A 133 4.35 -27.08 -16.77
N ILE A 134 3.57 -26.47 -15.86
CA ILE A 134 4.13 -25.73 -14.71
C ILE A 134 4.72 -26.67 -13.67
N PHE A 135 4.00 -27.73 -13.28
CA PHE A 135 4.46 -28.58 -12.17
C PHE A 135 5.76 -29.33 -12.47
N PRO A 136 5.99 -29.93 -13.64
CA PRO A 136 7.31 -30.49 -13.95
C PRO A 136 8.45 -29.48 -13.81
N ILE A 137 8.22 -28.23 -14.24
CA ILE A 137 9.21 -27.17 -14.15
C ILE A 137 9.48 -26.84 -12.68
N LEU A 138 8.44 -26.51 -11.91
CA LEU A 138 8.60 -26.12 -10.50
C LEU A 138 9.19 -27.25 -9.66
N THR A 139 8.77 -28.51 -9.88
CA THR A 139 9.30 -29.69 -9.15
C THR A 139 10.77 -29.99 -9.49
N SER A 140 11.26 -29.53 -10.66
CA SER A 140 12.68 -29.67 -11.00
C SER A 140 13.63 -28.79 -10.18
N TYR A 141 13.08 -27.92 -9.31
CA TYR A 141 13.83 -27.07 -8.39
C TYR A 141 13.64 -27.59 -6.95
N PRO A 142 14.67 -28.23 -6.33
CA PRO A 142 14.54 -28.85 -5.01
C PRO A 142 14.09 -27.90 -3.90
N GLU A 143 14.43 -26.61 -4.00
CA GLU A 143 14.03 -25.59 -3.05
C GLU A 143 12.50 -25.38 -2.94
N LEU A 144 11.75 -25.79 -3.98
CA LEU A 144 10.30 -25.65 -4.07
C LEU A 144 9.54 -26.91 -3.62
N GLU A 145 10.21 -28.02 -3.38
CA GLU A 145 9.58 -29.33 -3.10
C GLU A 145 8.53 -29.25 -1.99
N ASN A 146 8.92 -28.69 -0.84
CA ASN A 146 8.02 -28.57 0.31
C ASN A 146 6.81 -27.68 0.08
N TYR A 147 6.93 -26.67 -0.78
CA TYR A 147 5.83 -25.77 -1.14
C TYR A 147 4.86 -26.39 -2.13
N LEU A 148 5.33 -27.35 -2.90
CA LEU A 148 4.58 -27.97 -4.00
C LEU A 148 3.97 -29.31 -3.61
N SER A 149 4.44 -29.96 -2.54
CA SER A 149 4.01 -31.32 -2.19
C SER A 149 2.49 -31.47 -2.13
N PRO A 150 1.69 -30.55 -1.53
CA PRO A 150 0.24 -30.72 -1.50
C PRO A 150 -0.42 -30.70 -2.89
N PHE A 151 0.17 -29.98 -3.84
CA PHE A 151 -0.31 -29.91 -5.21
C PHE A 151 0.13 -31.12 -6.04
N ILE A 152 1.36 -31.57 -5.84
CA ILE A 152 1.92 -32.73 -6.51
C ILE A 152 1.19 -34.01 -6.07
N ASP A 153 0.92 -34.15 -4.78
CA ASP A 153 0.17 -35.26 -4.22
C ASP A 153 -1.27 -35.33 -4.82
N ALA A 154 -1.92 -34.18 -4.92
CA ALA A 154 -3.24 -34.10 -5.58
C ALA A 154 -3.18 -34.43 -7.07
N TRP A 155 -2.12 -33.96 -7.76
CA TRP A 155 -1.91 -34.20 -9.19
C TRP A 155 -1.62 -35.67 -9.49
N GLN A 156 -0.72 -36.29 -8.74
CA GLN A 156 -0.32 -37.70 -8.91
C GLN A 156 -1.33 -38.68 -8.32
N GLY A 157 -2.02 -38.28 -7.26
CA GLY A 157 -3.03 -39.08 -6.55
C GLY A 157 -4.40 -39.15 -7.28
N GLY A 158 -4.56 -38.44 -8.42
CA GLY A 158 -5.79 -38.46 -9.19
C GLY A 158 -6.90 -37.56 -8.63
N ALA A 159 -6.63 -36.65 -7.67
CA ALA A 159 -7.55 -35.68 -7.12
C ALA A 159 -7.67 -34.43 -8.04
N ALA A 160 -7.94 -34.64 -9.32
CA ALA A 160 -7.92 -33.59 -10.35
C ALA A 160 -8.90 -32.43 -10.05
N GLU A 161 -10.07 -32.72 -9.49
CA GLU A 161 -11.06 -31.69 -9.14
C GLU A 161 -10.55 -30.78 -8.01
N GLN A 162 -9.91 -31.35 -6.99
CA GLN A 162 -9.33 -30.59 -5.90
C GLN A 162 -8.19 -29.70 -6.39
N LEU A 163 -7.29 -30.24 -7.20
CA LEU A 163 -6.20 -29.50 -7.83
C LEU A 163 -6.73 -28.34 -8.71
N ALA A 164 -7.72 -28.62 -9.55
CA ALA A 164 -8.35 -27.60 -10.38
C ALA A 164 -8.97 -26.47 -9.54
N GLY A 165 -9.61 -26.80 -8.41
CA GLY A 165 -10.14 -25.83 -7.46
C GLY A 165 -9.07 -24.94 -6.84
N GLN A 166 -7.95 -25.52 -6.40
CA GLN A 166 -6.81 -24.78 -5.84
C GLN A 166 -6.20 -23.80 -6.87
N ILE A 167 -5.96 -24.30 -8.09
CA ILE A 167 -5.40 -23.47 -9.17
C ILE A 167 -6.38 -22.36 -9.60
N ALA A 168 -7.67 -22.66 -9.68
CA ALA A 168 -8.70 -21.67 -10.01
C ALA A 168 -8.78 -20.58 -8.94
N SER A 169 -8.66 -20.94 -7.66
CA SER A 169 -8.64 -19.99 -6.55
C SER A 169 -7.46 -19.00 -6.64
N ALA A 170 -6.34 -19.40 -7.23
CA ALA A 170 -5.24 -18.50 -7.54
C ALA A 170 -5.47 -17.68 -8.84
N LYS A 171 -5.88 -18.35 -9.92
CA LYS A 171 -6.00 -17.73 -11.26
C LYS A 171 -7.09 -16.66 -11.33
N ILE A 172 -8.26 -16.92 -10.74
CA ILE A 172 -9.42 -16.02 -10.86
C ILE A 172 -9.14 -14.63 -10.27
N PRO A 173 -8.64 -14.48 -9.03
CA PRO A 173 -8.29 -13.16 -8.52
C PRO A 173 -7.19 -12.47 -9.32
N LEU A 174 -6.12 -13.19 -9.64
CA LEU A 174 -4.94 -12.64 -10.32
C LEU A 174 -5.24 -12.23 -11.76
N SER A 175 -6.20 -12.89 -12.46
CA SER A 175 -6.61 -12.51 -13.80
C SER A 175 -7.15 -11.08 -13.89
N ARG A 176 -7.68 -10.54 -12.79
CA ARG A 176 -8.12 -9.13 -12.73
C ARG A 176 -6.98 -8.13 -12.90
N MET A 177 -5.74 -8.56 -12.62
CA MET A 177 -4.54 -7.73 -12.76
C MET A 177 -3.88 -7.85 -14.14
N ILE A 178 -4.46 -8.62 -15.05
CA ILE A 178 -3.98 -8.73 -16.44
C ILE A 178 -4.39 -7.48 -17.19
N SER A 179 -3.49 -6.50 -17.22
CA SER A 179 -3.70 -5.20 -17.87
C SER A 179 -2.40 -4.72 -18.53
N PRO A 180 -2.45 -4.20 -19.76
CA PRO A 180 -1.28 -3.67 -20.42
C PRO A 180 -0.57 -2.56 -19.62
N GLN A 181 -1.34 -1.66 -18.99
CA GLN A 181 -0.78 -0.56 -18.19
C GLN A 181 -0.08 -1.08 -16.92
N LEU A 182 -0.71 -2.01 -16.19
CA LEU A 182 -0.09 -2.64 -15.02
C LEU A 182 1.19 -3.37 -15.41
N TYR A 183 1.17 -4.12 -16.51
CA TYR A 183 2.34 -4.84 -17.00
C TYR A 183 3.47 -3.89 -17.36
N TRP A 184 3.17 -2.78 -18.04
CA TRP A 184 4.15 -1.77 -18.38
C TRP A 184 4.87 -1.24 -17.15
N ILE A 185 4.12 -0.80 -16.15
CA ILE A 185 4.69 -0.18 -14.95
C ILE A 185 5.43 -1.21 -14.10
N MET A 186 4.86 -2.41 -13.90
CA MET A 186 5.40 -3.42 -12.98
C MET A 186 6.54 -4.27 -13.56
N THR A 187 6.87 -4.14 -14.85
CA THR A 187 8.01 -4.81 -15.48
C THR A 187 9.23 -3.92 -15.64
N GLY A 188 9.11 -2.62 -15.36
CA GLY A 188 10.23 -1.69 -15.52
C GLY A 188 11.14 -1.63 -14.30
N ASP A 189 12.27 -0.95 -14.47
CA ASP A 189 13.35 -0.85 -13.48
C ASP A 189 13.96 0.56 -13.49
N ASP A 190 13.10 1.59 -13.54
CA ASP A 190 13.54 2.99 -13.55
C ASP A 190 14.08 3.40 -12.17
N PHE A 191 13.64 2.75 -11.10
CA PHE A 191 14.10 2.94 -9.73
C PHE A 191 13.77 1.74 -8.84
N THR A 192 14.33 1.74 -7.64
CA THR A 192 14.12 0.72 -6.61
C THR A 192 13.38 1.24 -5.39
N LEU A 193 12.66 0.36 -4.67
CA LEU A 193 11.77 0.74 -3.56
C LEU A 193 12.48 1.01 -2.22
N ASP A 194 13.79 0.99 -2.16
CA ASP A 194 14.60 1.41 -1.01
C ASP A 194 14.70 2.95 -0.92
N ILE A 195 13.55 3.57 -0.69
CA ILE A 195 13.32 5.02 -0.85
C ILE A 195 14.28 5.87 -0.02
N ASN A 196 14.64 5.41 1.18
CA ASN A 196 15.52 6.14 2.10
C ASN A 196 16.98 5.67 2.05
N ASN A 197 17.41 5.11 0.91
CA ASN A 197 18.79 4.73 0.68
C ASN A 197 19.71 5.97 0.72
N PRO A 198 20.77 5.99 1.57
CA PRO A 198 21.66 7.14 1.67
C PRO A 198 22.41 7.49 0.38
N LYS A 199 22.60 6.52 -0.51
CA LYS A 199 23.29 6.73 -1.79
C LYS A 199 22.36 7.32 -2.85
N GLU A 200 21.08 6.96 -2.80
CA GLU A 200 20.04 7.36 -3.74
C GLU A 200 18.74 7.67 -3.01
N PRO A 201 18.66 8.79 -2.28
CA PRO A 201 17.43 9.17 -1.62
C PRO A 201 16.34 9.47 -2.65
N LYS A 202 15.10 9.07 -2.34
CA LYS A 202 13.98 9.17 -3.27
C LYS A 202 12.75 9.77 -2.59
N ILE A 203 11.97 10.51 -3.36
CA ILE A 203 10.59 10.88 -3.03
C ILE A 203 9.71 10.12 -4.01
N LEU A 204 8.82 9.30 -3.50
CA LEU A 204 7.90 8.51 -4.31
C LEU A 204 6.46 8.92 -4.01
N CYS A 205 5.74 9.27 -5.06
CA CYS A 205 4.29 9.45 -5.03
C CYS A 205 3.62 8.29 -5.76
N VAL A 206 2.56 7.73 -5.16
CA VAL A 206 1.83 6.61 -5.72
C VAL A 206 0.36 6.96 -5.80
N GLY A 207 -0.16 7.02 -7.02
CA GLY A 207 -1.55 7.37 -7.30
C GLY A 207 -2.50 6.18 -7.18
N ASN A 208 -3.71 6.43 -6.68
CA ASN A 208 -4.79 5.45 -6.63
C ASN A 208 -6.02 6.00 -7.36
N ASN A 209 -6.73 5.13 -8.07
CA ASN A 209 -7.99 5.47 -8.72
C ASN A 209 -9.17 4.79 -7.98
N PRO A 210 -10.10 5.55 -7.39
CA PRO A 210 -11.25 5.01 -6.70
C PRO A 210 -12.13 4.10 -7.56
N ASP A 211 -12.26 4.37 -8.86
CA ASP A 211 -13.07 3.58 -9.78
C ASP A 211 -12.46 2.19 -10.07
N ARG A 212 -11.15 2.06 -9.89
CA ARG A 212 -10.38 0.83 -10.10
C ARG A 212 -9.72 0.29 -8.83
N GLN A 213 -10.20 0.71 -7.67
CA GLN A 213 -9.62 0.40 -6.37
C GLN A 213 -9.41 -1.10 -6.13
N ASN A 214 -10.33 -1.96 -6.59
CA ASN A 214 -10.22 -3.42 -6.39
C ASN A 214 -9.02 -4.05 -7.13
N ILE A 215 -8.52 -3.39 -8.16
CA ILE A 215 -7.37 -3.85 -8.95
C ILE A 215 -6.11 -3.11 -8.50
N TYR A 216 -6.16 -1.78 -8.52
CA TYR A 216 -5.01 -0.95 -8.16
C TYR A 216 -4.65 -1.07 -6.69
N GLY A 217 -5.65 -1.23 -5.80
CA GLY A 217 -5.41 -1.49 -4.39
C GLY A 217 -4.55 -2.72 -4.12
N ALA A 218 -4.63 -3.76 -4.96
CA ALA A 218 -3.78 -4.93 -4.85
C ALA A 218 -2.32 -4.62 -5.25
N ALA A 219 -2.12 -3.93 -6.37
CA ALA A 219 -0.79 -3.49 -6.79
C ALA A 219 -0.16 -2.53 -5.76
N LEU A 220 -0.92 -1.53 -5.31
CA LEU A 220 -0.50 -0.56 -4.30
C LEU A 220 -0.16 -1.21 -2.96
N GLY A 221 -0.96 -2.20 -2.53
CA GLY A 221 -0.68 -2.99 -1.34
C GLY A 221 0.67 -3.71 -1.43
N LEU A 222 1.00 -4.27 -2.60
CA LEU A 222 2.31 -4.90 -2.84
C LEU A 222 3.44 -3.87 -2.76
N TYR A 223 3.33 -2.72 -3.44
CA TYR A 223 4.34 -1.65 -3.35
C TYR A 223 4.54 -1.22 -1.91
N ASN A 224 3.47 -0.93 -1.18
CA ASN A 224 3.53 -0.47 0.21
C ASN A 224 4.16 -1.52 1.14
N SER A 225 3.78 -2.79 1.02
CA SER A 225 4.38 -3.89 1.79
C SER A 225 5.90 -3.96 1.56
N ARG A 226 6.33 -3.85 0.32
CA ARG A 226 7.77 -3.88 -0.02
C ARG A 226 8.51 -2.63 0.44
N ILE A 227 7.93 -1.44 0.26
CA ILE A 227 8.51 -0.18 0.72
C ILE A 227 8.72 -0.22 2.23
N VAL A 228 7.68 -0.57 3.00
CA VAL A 228 7.74 -0.65 4.47
C VAL A 228 8.88 -1.54 4.94
N LYS A 229 9.06 -2.71 4.31
CA LYS A 229 10.14 -3.64 4.64
C LYS A 229 11.52 -3.09 4.33
N LEU A 230 11.66 -2.33 3.25
CA LEU A 230 12.94 -1.78 2.80
C LEU A 230 13.37 -0.55 3.56
N ILE A 231 12.42 0.34 3.93
CA ILE A 231 12.73 1.59 4.63
C ILE A 231 12.92 1.42 6.14
N ASN A 232 12.30 0.40 6.74
CA ASN A 232 12.32 0.16 8.18
C ASN A 232 13.55 -0.62 8.60
N LYS A 233 14.73 -0.13 8.24
CA LYS A 233 16.04 -0.75 8.52
C LYS A 233 16.98 0.25 9.18
N LYS A 234 17.95 -0.27 9.95
CA LYS A 234 19.04 0.52 10.53
C LYS A 234 19.97 1.04 9.43
N GLY A 235 20.54 2.22 9.64
CA GLY A 235 21.50 2.82 8.70
C GLY A 235 20.91 3.55 7.51
N MET A 236 19.58 3.55 7.39
CA MET A 236 18.88 4.32 6.35
C MET A 236 18.67 5.77 6.75
N LEU A 237 18.36 6.64 5.77
CA LEU A 237 17.99 8.03 6.02
C LEU A 237 16.68 8.14 6.80
N LYS A 238 16.50 9.26 7.48
CA LYS A 238 15.19 9.66 8.03
C LYS A 238 14.19 9.72 6.89
N SER A 239 13.00 9.14 7.09
CA SER A 239 11.99 9.10 6.04
C SER A 239 10.58 9.30 6.61
N GLY A 240 9.64 9.63 5.72
CA GLY A 240 8.22 9.74 6.04
C GLY A 240 7.39 8.85 5.13
N VAL A 241 6.38 8.22 5.70
CA VAL A 241 5.34 7.48 4.97
C VAL A 241 4.02 8.19 5.22
N ILE A 242 3.42 8.72 4.17
CA ILE A 242 2.15 9.44 4.22
C ILE A 242 1.14 8.66 3.39
N ILE A 243 0.10 8.15 4.03
CA ILE A 243 -0.96 7.38 3.39
C ILE A 243 -2.28 8.11 3.61
N ASP A 244 -2.82 8.66 2.54
CA ASP A 244 -4.17 9.21 2.54
C ASP A 244 -5.17 8.11 2.20
N GLU A 245 -6.34 8.12 2.85
CA GLU A 245 -7.39 7.09 2.71
C GLU A 245 -6.87 5.66 2.96
N LEU A 246 -6.19 5.44 4.09
CA LEU A 246 -5.60 4.14 4.48
C LEU A 246 -6.53 2.93 4.26
N PRO A 247 -7.86 2.97 4.54
CA PRO A 247 -8.74 1.83 4.33
C PRO A 247 -8.86 1.37 2.87
N THR A 248 -8.43 2.20 1.91
CA THR A 248 -8.48 1.83 0.48
C THR A 248 -7.42 0.82 0.09
N ILE A 249 -6.35 0.71 0.87
CA ILE A 249 -5.18 -0.12 0.60
C ILE A 249 -4.94 -1.02 1.81
N TYR A 250 -4.84 -2.33 1.59
CA TYR A 250 -4.39 -3.28 2.62
C TYR A 250 -2.95 -3.69 2.35
N PHE A 251 -2.10 -3.66 3.37
CA PHE A 251 -0.78 -4.28 3.33
C PHE A 251 -0.36 -4.78 4.72
N LYS A 252 0.26 -5.93 4.72
CA LYS A 252 0.76 -6.59 5.93
C LYS A 252 1.95 -5.81 6.50
N GLY A 253 2.03 -5.71 7.81
CA GLY A 253 3.18 -5.11 8.51
C GLY A 253 3.04 -3.63 8.82
N LEU A 254 1.89 -3.01 8.59
CA LEU A 254 1.63 -1.62 9.00
C LEU A 254 1.74 -1.45 10.51
N ASP A 255 1.19 -2.38 11.28
CA ASP A 255 1.27 -2.43 12.73
C ASP A 255 2.72 -2.52 13.22
N ASN A 256 3.50 -3.40 12.61
CA ASN A 256 4.93 -3.53 12.90
C ASN A 256 5.72 -2.27 12.51
N LEU A 257 5.40 -1.66 11.36
CA LEU A 257 6.01 -0.39 10.98
C LEU A 257 5.79 0.65 12.07
N ILE A 258 4.53 0.88 12.49
CA ILE A 258 4.20 1.91 13.48
C ILE A 258 4.92 1.64 14.82
N ALA A 259 4.99 0.37 15.24
CA ALA A 259 5.64 -0.04 16.48
C ALA A 259 7.17 0.16 16.46
N THR A 260 7.83 -0.05 15.32
CA THR A 260 9.29 -0.07 15.19
C THR A 260 9.89 1.12 14.45
N ALA A 261 9.08 1.88 13.74
CA ALA A 261 9.48 3.00 12.89
C ALA A 261 10.32 4.07 13.62
N ARG A 262 10.00 4.33 14.90
CA ARG A 262 10.71 5.32 15.72
C ARG A 262 12.22 5.01 15.82
N SER A 263 12.59 3.75 16.05
CA SER A 263 14.00 3.33 16.17
C SER A 263 14.76 3.46 14.86
N ASN A 264 14.06 3.36 13.72
CA ASN A 264 14.60 3.47 12.37
C ASN A 264 14.39 4.87 11.75
N LYS A 265 13.89 5.83 12.54
CA LYS A 265 13.68 7.23 12.13
C LYS A 265 12.70 7.37 10.95
N VAL A 266 11.66 6.54 10.93
CA VAL A 266 10.57 6.61 9.96
C VAL A 266 9.35 7.26 10.63
N ALA A 267 8.90 8.38 10.12
CA ALA A 267 7.65 9.01 10.51
C ALA A 267 6.49 8.42 9.70
N VAL A 268 5.37 8.14 10.36
CA VAL A 268 4.18 7.56 9.69
C VAL A 268 3.00 8.48 9.91
N CYS A 269 2.35 8.90 8.82
CA CYS A 269 1.14 9.69 8.83
C CYS A 269 0.04 8.92 8.08
N LEU A 270 -1.06 8.63 8.78
CA LEU A 270 -2.17 7.84 8.27
C LEU A 270 -3.45 8.67 8.26
N GLY A 271 -4.01 8.88 7.08
CA GLY A 271 -5.29 9.55 6.89
C GLY A 271 -6.43 8.55 6.68
N PHE A 272 -7.57 8.76 7.32
CA PHE A 272 -8.80 8.03 7.07
C PHE A 272 -10.02 8.81 7.61
N GLN A 273 -11.21 8.43 7.18
CA GLN A 273 -12.42 9.19 7.49
C GLN A 273 -13.15 8.66 8.73
N ASP A 274 -13.12 7.35 8.96
CA ASP A 274 -13.88 6.71 10.02
C ASP A 274 -13.18 5.42 10.50
N PHE A 275 -13.29 5.16 11.81
CA PHE A 275 -12.75 3.93 12.41
C PHE A 275 -13.44 2.66 11.95
N SER A 276 -14.73 2.72 11.67
CA SER A 276 -15.47 1.56 11.20
C SER A 276 -14.97 1.06 9.86
N GLN A 277 -14.52 1.97 8.98
CA GLN A 277 -13.87 1.60 7.73
C GLN A 277 -12.53 0.89 7.97
N LEU A 278 -11.72 1.40 8.89
CA LEU A 278 -10.45 0.77 9.25
C LEU A 278 -10.65 -0.63 9.83
N LYS A 279 -11.63 -0.80 10.76
CA LYS A 279 -11.99 -2.10 11.32
C LYS A 279 -12.49 -3.08 10.26
N ARG A 280 -13.33 -2.63 9.34
CA ARG A 280 -13.83 -3.45 8.23
C ARG A 280 -12.71 -4.00 7.36
N ASP A 281 -11.73 -3.14 7.01
CA ASP A 281 -10.74 -3.43 5.98
C ASP A 281 -9.45 -4.05 6.53
N TYR A 282 -9.11 -3.79 7.79
CA TYR A 282 -7.94 -4.37 8.48
C TYR A 282 -8.30 -5.40 9.55
N GLY A 283 -9.56 -5.45 9.99
CA GLY A 283 -10.00 -6.24 11.12
C GLY A 283 -9.88 -5.50 12.46
N ASP A 284 -10.64 -5.94 13.47
CA ASP A 284 -10.72 -5.26 14.77
C ASP A 284 -9.37 -5.21 15.50
N LYS A 285 -8.57 -6.26 15.42
CA LYS A 285 -7.30 -6.37 16.13
C LYS A 285 -6.26 -5.41 15.55
N GLU A 286 -6.06 -5.42 14.23
CA GLU A 286 -5.09 -4.54 13.57
C GLU A 286 -5.50 -3.07 13.66
N ALA A 287 -6.78 -2.76 13.48
CA ALA A 287 -7.30 -1.41 13.66
C ALA A 287 -7.08 -0.89 15.10
N ALA A 288 -7.28 -1.74 16.11
CA ALA A 288 -7.01 -1.38 17.50
C ALA A 288 -5.52 -1.12 17.76
N VAL A 289 -4.62 -1.93 17.18
CA VAL A 289 -3.17 -1.71 17.29
C VAL A 289 -2.78 -0.36 16.69
N VAL A 290 -3.22 -0.06 15.46
CA VAL A 290 -2.97 1.22 14.81
C VAL A 290 -3.40 2.37 15.71
N MET A 291 -4.62 2.31 16.25
CA MET A 291 -5.17 3.37 17.09
C MET A 291 -4.44 3.55 18.42
N ASN A 292 -4.02 2.46 19.04
CA ASN A 292 -3.37 2.53 20.34
C ASN A 292 -1.90 2.95 20.26
N THR A 293 -1.26 2.71 19.11
CA THR A 293 0.17 2.95 18.93
C THR A 293 0.51 4.37 18.45
N VAL A 294 -0.41 5.02 17.71
CA VAL A 294 -0.18 6.40 17.23
C VAL A 294 -0.16 7.38 18.39
N GLY A 295 0.90 8.18 18.49
CA GLY A 295 1.07 9.19 19.55
C GLY A 295 0.34 10.50 19.24
N ASN A 296 0.31 10.90 17.97
CA ASN A 296 -0.31 12.16 17.53
C ASN A 296 -1.62 11.87 16.80
N ILE A 297 -2.66 12.63 17.13
CA ILE A 297 -3.98 12.52 16.49
C ILE A 297 -4.49 13.92 16.18
N PHE A 298 -4.98 14.08 14.95
CA PHE A 298 -5.66 15.27 14.46
C PHE A 298 -7.00 14.85 13.88
N SER A 299 -8.10 15.34 14.42
CA SER A 299 -9.44 14.99 13.96
C SER A 299 -10.27 16.23 13.66
N GLY A 300 -10.82 16.32 12.48
CA GLY A 300 -11.95 17.19 12.18
C GLY A 300 -13.25 16.59 12.71
N GLN A 301 -14.38 17.01 12.15
CA GLN A 301 -15.70 16.48 12.50
C GLN A 301 -15.80 14.99 12.18
N VAL A 302 -16.11 14.20 13.22
CA VAL A 302 -16.45 12.78 13.11
C VAL A 302 -17.63 12.48 14.01
N VAL A 303 -18.38 11.41 13.71
CA VAL A 303 -19.63 11.07 14.41
C VAL A 303 -19.59 9.64 14.97
N GLY A 304 -20.60 9.29 15.76
CA GLY A 304 -20.84 7.92 16.21
C GLY A 304 -19.73 7.35 17.10
N GLU A 305 -19.30 6.12 16.80
CA GLU A 305 -18.30 5.40 17.58
C GLU A 305 -16.93 6.06 17.54
N THR A 306 -16.55 6.63 16.39
CA THR A 306 -15.27 7.35 16.22
C THR A 306 -15.19 8.55 17.17
N ALA A 307 -16.23 9.36 17.26
CA ALA A 307 -16.26 10.49 18.17
C ALA A 307 -16.18 10.06 19.65
N LYS A 308 -16.85 8.95 20.02
CA LYS A 308 -16.77 8.40 21.39
C LYS A 308 -15.36 7.91 21.72
N THR A 309 -14.75 7.13 20.83
CA THR A 309 -13.40 6.59 21.02
C THR A 309 -12.37 7.72 21.17
N LEU A 310 -12.48 8.78 20.38
CA LEU A 310 -11.61 9.95 20.50
C LEU A 310 -11.84 10.70 21.82
N SER A 311 -13.09 10.90 22.21
CA SER A 311 -13.43 11.53 23.50
C SER A 311 -12.87 10.77 24.70
N GLU A 312 -12.96 9.44 24.69
CA GLU A 312 -12.37 8.58 25.72
C GLU A 312 -10.83 8.68 25.75
N ARG A 313 -10.20 8.73 24.59
CA ARG A 313 -8.74 8.86 24.46
C ARG A 313 -8.21 10.21 24.94
N PHE A 314 -8.96 11.28 24.76
CA PHE A 314 -8.61 12.60 25.29
C PHE A 314 -8.74 12.68 26.81
N GLY A 315 -9.43 11.68 27.40
CA GLY A 315 -9.54 11.56 28.86
C GLY A 315 -10.64 12.40 29.48
N LYS A 316 -10.60 12.43 30.81
CA LYS A 316 -11.62 13.09 31.63
C LYS A 316 -10.98 14.13 32.56
N VAL A 317 -11.76 15.13 32.92
CA VAL A 317 -11.36 16.18 33.84
C VAL A 317 -12.41 16.29 34.95
N LEU A 318 -11.93 16.61 36.17
CA LEU A 318 -12.81 16.92 37.30
C LEU A 318 -13.46 18.28 37.09
N GLN A 319 -14.75 18.31 36.87
CA GLN A 319 -15.52 19.56 36.80
C GLN A 319 -16.34 19.76 38.07
N LYS A 320 -16.23 20.95 38.64
CA LYS A 320 -17.08 21.39 39.72
C LYS A 320 -18.38 21.93 39.13
N ARG A 321 -19.47 21.24 39.35
CA ARG A 321 -20.81 21.73 39.01
C ARG A 321 -21.45 22.38 40.23
N GLN A 322 -21.94 23.60 40.04
CA GLN A 322 -22.73 24.27 41.01
C GLN A 322 -24.20 24.17 40.59
N SER A 323 -25.02 23.56 41.41
CA SER A 323 -26.45 23.62 41.26
C SER A 323 -27.05 24.52 42.30
N MET A 324 -27.94 25.40 41.88
CA MET A 324 -28.65 26.33 42.75
C MET A 324 -30.14 25.93 42.73
N SER A 325 -30.69 25.58 43.87
CA SER A 325 -32.11 25.33 44.04
C SER A 325 -32.73 26.50 44.79
N ILE A 326 -33.68 27.18 44.16
CA ILE A 326 -34.37 28.33 44.75
C ILE A 326 -35.79 27.88 45.14
N ASN A 327 -36.08 27.81 46.43
CA ASN A 327 -37.39 27.69 46.96
C ASN A 327 -37.89 29.03 47.50
N ARG A 328 -39.20 29.19 47.69
CA ARG A 328 -39.83 30.46 48.16
C ARG A 328 -39.24 31.05 49.43
N GLN A 329 -38.51 30.27 50.21
CA GLN A 329 -37.96 30.69 51.51
C GLN A 329 -36.45 30.45 51.70
N ASP A 330 -35.79 29.67 50.76
CA ASP A 330 -34.36 29.36 50.88
C ASP A 330 -33.67 29.21 49.54
N VAL A 331 -32.39 29.60 49.46
CA VAL A 331 -31.49 29.38 48.36
C VAL A 331 -30.43 28.36 48.79
N SER A 332 -30.49 27.17 48.25
CA SER A 332 -29.52 26.12 48.52
C SER A 332 -28.48 26.01 47.37
N HIS A 333 -27.21 26.10 47.69
CA HIS A 333 -26.11 25.88 46.79
C HIS A 333 -25.51 24.49 47.02
N SER A 334 -25.53 23.64 46.02
CA SER A 334 -24.86 22.35 46.07
C SER A 334 -23.69 22.34 45.09
N PHE A 335 -22.51 21.97 45.61
CA PHE A 335 -21.32 21.76 44.82
C PHE A 335 -21.09 20.28 44.64
N ASN A 336 -21.17 19.82 43.42
CA ASN A 336 -20.84 18.44 43.09
C ASN A 336 -19.64 18.38 42.16
N THR A 337 -18.72 17.47 42.45
CA THR A 337 -17.53 17.26 41.62
C THR A 337 -17.77 15.99 40.79
N GLN A 338 -17.81 16.13 39.46
CA GLN A 338 -18.05 15.06 38.54
C GLN A 338 -16.92 14.92 37.53
N MET A 339 -16.61 13.69 37.15
CA MET A 339 -15.67 13.40 36.07
C MET A 339 -16.37 13.55 34.73
N ASP A 340 -16.07 14.61 34.01
CA ASP A 340 -16.60 14.84 32.66
C ASP A 340 -15.51 14.64 31.60
N SER A 341 -15.90 14.27 30.37
CA SER A 341 -14.96 14.17 29.25
C SER A 341 -14.30 15.51 28.98
N LEU A 342 -12.98 15.54 28.80
CA LEU A 342 -12.24 16.75 28.48
C LEU A 342 -12.73 17.39 27.18
N ILE A 343 -12.92 16.58 26.15
CA ILE A 343 -13.60 16.96 24.90
C ILE A 343 -14.76 15.96 24.68
N PRO A 344 -16.02 16.37 24.93
CA PRO A 344 -17.16 15.49 24.74
C PRO A 344 -17.35 15.06 23.29
N ALA A 345 -17.85 13.84 23.07
CA ALA A 345 -18.16 13.32 21.72
C ALA A 345 -19.12 14.22 20.93
N SER A 346 -20.08 14.85 21.62
CA SER A 346 -21.00 15.83 21.02
C SER A 346 -20.27 17.05 20.44
N LYS A 347 -19.21 17.53 21.11
CA LYS A 347 -18.39 18.63 20.59
C LYS A 347 -17.60 18.23 19.36
N ILE A 348 -17.05 17.02 19.35
CA ILE A 348 -16.32 16.46 18.17
C ILE A 348 -17.26 16.33 16.98
N SER A 349 -18.50 15.86 17.24
CA SER A 349 -19.51 15.65 16.19
C SER A 349 -20.07 16.94 15.59
N THR A 350 -19.88 18.07 16.24
CA THR A 350 -20.38 19.40 15.81
C THR A 350 -19.27 20.37 15.40
N LEU A 351 -18.04 19.88 15.20
CA LEU A 351 -16.94 20.70 14.69
C LEU A 351 -17.29 21.28 13.32
N THR A 352 -17.01 22.55 13.12
CA THR A 352 -17.16 23.24 11.85
C THR A 352 -15.88 23.10 11.00
N GLN A 353 -15.99 23.44 9.73
CA GLN A 353 -14.85 23.41 8.81
C GLN A 353 -13.67 24.27 9.36
N GLY A 354 -12.47 23.73 9.27
CA GLY A 354 -11.25 24.39 9.79
C GLY A 354 -10.98 24.14 11.27
N MET A 355 -11.96 23.65 12.03
CA MET A 355 -11.78 23.30 13.45
C MET A 355 -11.32 21.87 13.63
N PHE A 356 -10.35 21.68 14.51
CA PHE A 356 -9.74 20.38 14.83
C PHE A 356 -9.64 20.15 16.33
N VAL A 357 -9.77 18.90 16.71
CA VAL A 357 -9.39 18.40 18.04
C VAL A 357 -8.27 17.38 17.88
N GLY A 358 -7.42 17.28 18.85
CA GLY A 358 -6.34 16.33 18.75
C GLY A 358 -5.53 16.17 20.03
N ALA A 359 -4.55 15.28 19.93
CA ALA A 359 -3.54 15.04 20.93
C ALA A 359 -2.17 14.97 20.26
N VAL A 360 -1.16 15.55 20.91
CA VAL A 360 0.24 15.50 20.48
C VAL A 360 1.10 14.91 21.58
N SER A 361 2.09 14.12 21.18
CA SER A 361 3.05 13.51 22.10
C SER A 361 4.31 14.36 22.20
N ASP A 362 5.03 14.24 23.32
CA ASP A 362 6.38 14.77 23.47
C ASP A 362 7.28 14.20 22.37
N ASN A 363 8.17 15.02 21.85
CA ASN A 363 9.26 14.56 21.01
C ASN A 363 10.57 14.47 21.81
N PHE A 364 11.67 14.06 21.19
CA PHE A 364 12.95 13.90 21.88
C PHE A 364 13.57 15.22 22.36
N ASP A 365 13.27 16.29 21.64
CA ASP A 365 13.97 17.58 21.81
C ASP A 365 13.07 18.61 22.49
N GLN A 366 11.77 18.33 22.63
CA GLN A 366 10.80 19.28 23.17
C GLN A 366 9.71 18.60 23.98
N ARG A 367 9.54 19.02 25.22
CA ARG A 367 8.37 18.70 26.04
C ARG A 367 7.19 19.55 25.59
N ILE A 368 6.03 18.93 25.46
CA ILE A 368 4.78 19.59 25.09
C ILE A 368 3.89 19.67 26.35
N ASP A 369 3.68 20.88 26.85
CA ASP A 369 2.89 21.07 28.06
C ASP A 369 1.40 20.85 27.81
N GLN A 370 0.86 21.34 26.71
CA GLN A 370 -0.54 21.15 26.31
C GLN A 370 -0.65 20.05 25.25
N LYS A 371 -0.88 18.83 25.71
CA LYS A 371 -0.95 17.65 24.82
C LYS A 371 -2.26 17.51 24.06
N ILE A 372 -3.35 18.04 24.59
CA ILE A 372 -4.69 17.95 24.01
C ILE A 372 -5.13 19.34 23.59
N PHE A 373 -5.64 19.46 22.38
CA PHE A 373 -6.03 20.75 21.82
C PHE A 373 -7.40 20.69 21.11
N HIS A 374 -8.02 21.86 21.08
CA HIS A 374 -9.13 22.21 20.21
C HIS A 374 -8.74 23.55 19.56
N ALA A 375 -8.44 23.51 18.28
CA ALA A 375 -7.85 24.64 17.56
C ALA A 375 -8.44 24.83 16.16
N GLU A 376 -8.29 26.02 15.65
CA GLU A 376 -8.59 26.36 14.26
C GLU A 376 -7.31 26.35 13.43
N ILE A 377 -7.38 25.80 12.22
CA ILE A 377 -6.30 25.91 11.24
C ILE A 377 -6.51 27.23 10.48
N VAL A 378 -5.57 28.15 10.66
CA VAL A 378 -5.53 29.41 9.93
C VAL A 378 -4.75 29.19 8.64
N VAL A 379 -5.42 29.37 7.50
CA VAL A 379 -4.82 29.23 6.17
C VAL A 379 -4.71 30.61 5.51
N ASP A 380 -3.51 30.96 5.08
CA ASP A 380 -3.31 32.13 4.21
C ASP A 380 -3.70 31.74 2.76
N THR A 381 -4.96 31.99 2.42
CA THR A 381 -5.52 31.65 1.10
C THR A 381 -4.79 32.35 -0.04
N LYS A 382 -4.31 33.59 0.16
CA LYS A 382 -3.57 34.33 -0.87
C LYS A 382 -2.22 33.72 -1.16
N GLN A 383 -1.52 33.26 -0.09
CA GLN A 383 -0.26 32.56 -0.25
C GLN A 383 -0.46 31.23 -0.98
N VAL A 384 -1.46 30.42 -0.56
CA VAL A 384 -1.78 29.15 -1.20
C VAL A 384 -2.13 29.32 -2.67
N GLU A 385 -2.96 30.32 -3.02
CA GLU A 385 -3.29 30.63 -4.41
C GLU A 385 -2.06 31.04 -5.23
N ALA A 386 -1.17 31.87 -4.66
CA ALA A 386 0.06 32.29 -5.33
C ALA A 386 1.00 31.11 -5.56
N GLU A 387 1.18 30.25 -4.57
CA GLU A 387 2.00 29.04 -4.68
C GLU A 387 1.42 28.08 -5.72
N THR A 388 0.11 27.82 -5.71
CA THR A 388 -0.54 26.92 -6.66
C THR A 388 -0.44 27.42 -8.12
N LYS A 389 -0.54 28.72 -8.32
CA LYS A 389 -0.34 29.33 -9.67
C LYS A 389 1.10 29.22 -10.17
N ALA A 390 2.06 29.10 -9.26
CA ALA A 390 3.48 28.96 -9.58
C ALA A 390 3.93 27.50 -9.77
N TYR A 391 3.05 26.53 -9.57
CA TYR A 391 3.39 25.11 -9.71
C TYR A 391 3.79 24.77 -11.15
N LYS A 392 4.87 23.99 -11.24
CA LYS A 392 5.35 23.40 -12.48
C LYS A 392 4.70 22.04 -12.66
N GLU A 393 4.33 21.74 -13.88
CA GLU A 393 3.83 20.43 -14.24
C GLU A 393 4.91 19.38 -14.11
N ILE A 394 4.52 18.14 -13.79
CA ILE A 394 5.42 17.00 -13.78
C ILE A 394 5.80 16.72 -15.23
N PRO A 395 7.10 16.63 -15.56
CA PRO A 395 7.52 16.37 -16.93
C PRO A 395 7.05 14.98 -17.38
N MET A 396 6.89 14.80 -18.67
CA MET A 396 6.71 13.46 -19.25
C MET A 396 7.95 12.61 -18.96
N LEU A 397 7.72 11.40 -18.48
CA LEU A 397 8.78 10.52 -17.95
C LEU A 397 9.17 9.40 -18.95
N THR A 398 8.53 9.36 -20.10
CA THR A 398 8.85 8.40 -21.16
C THR A 398 9.82 9.03 -22.14
N ASP A 399 10.99 8.38 -22.29
CA ASP A 399 12.00 8.68 -23.32
C ASP A 399 11.49 8.38 -24.74
N PHE A 400 10.38 8.97 -25.14
CA PHE A 400 10.09 9.08 -26.55
C PHE A 400 10.98 10.18 -27.13
N LYS A 401 12.04 9.79 -27.81
CA LYS A 401 13.02 10.68 -28.45
C LYS A 401 12.43 11.63 -29.52
N ASP A 402 11.13 11.60 -29.72
CA ASP A 402 10.41 12.48 -30.63
C ASP A 402 9.62 13.52 -29.83
N ASP A 403 9.82 14.78 -30.10
CA ASP A 403 9.30 16.00 -29.45
C ASP A 403 7.76 16.14 -29.42
N THR A 404 7.01 15.15 -29.82
CA THR A 404 5.55 15.13 -29.75
C THR A 404 5.02 13.95 -28.96
N PRO A 405 4.33 14.20 -27.82
CA PRO A 405 3.66 13.15 -27.06
C PRO A 405 2.52 12.55 -27.90
N ASP A 406 2.81 11.45 -28.55
CA ASP A 406 1.80 10.72 -29.30
C ASP A 406 1.20 9.60 -28.43
N LYS A 407 0.01 9.83 -27.88
CA LYS A 407 -0.77 8.83 -27.12
C LYS A 407 -0.92 7.50 -27.88
N LYS A 408 -0.87 7.53 -29.21
CA LYS A 408 -0.89 6.31 -30.03
C LYS A 408 0.42 5.53 -29.92
N LYS A 409 1.57 6.22 -29.90
CA LYS A 409 2.88 5.58 -29.72
C LYS A 409 2.97 4.93 -28.33
N MET A 410 2.56 5.65 -27.27
CA MET A 410 2.54 5.10 -25.91
C MET A 410 1.69 3.85 -25.82
N LYS A 411 0.48 3.91 -26.38
CA LYS A 411 -0.43 2.76 -26.41
C LYS A 411 0.17 1.55 -27.15
N ALA A 412 0.88 1.81 -28.25
CA ALA A 412 1.57 0.76 -29.02
C ALA A 412 2.73 0.13 -28.21
N VAL A 413 3.53 0.95 -27.49
CA VAL A 413 4.64 0.47 -26.67
C VAL A 413 4.13 -0.35 -25.48
N ILE A 414 3.09 0.12 -24.80
CA ILE A 414 2.43 -0.62 -23.71
C ILE A 414 1.90 -1.97 -24.21
N GLN A 415 1.25 -1.99 -25.37
CA GLN A 415 0.74 -3.22 -25.97
C GLN A 415 1.86 -4.17 -26.40
N ALA A 416 2.97 -3.62 -26.92
CA ALA A 416 4.15 -4.41 -27.29
C ALA A 416 4.79 -5.05 -26.03
N ASN A 417 4.93 -4.31 -24.93
CA ASN A 417 5.41 -4.85 -23.65
C ASN A 417 4.50 -5.97 -23.13
N TYR A 418 3.18 -5.77 -23.17
CA TYR A 418 2.21 -6.79 -22.77
C TYR A 418 2.35 -8.08 -23.56
N ASN A 419 2.51 -7.98 -24.89
CA ASN A 419 2.73 -9.14 -25.74
C ASN A 419 4.10 -9.78 -25.48
N GLN A 420 5.14 -8.97 -25.21
CA GLN A 420 6.48 -9.45 -24.92
C GLN A 420 6.51 -10.31 -23.65
N VAL A 421 5.86 -9.88 -22.56
CA VAL A 421 5.75 -10.65 -21.32
C VAL A 421 5.14 -12.04 -21.57
N LYS A 422 4.09 -12.10 -22.39
CA LYS A 422 3.47 -13.38 -22.76
C LYS A 422 4.42 -14.28 -23.56
N GLN A 423 5.13 -13.71 -24.52
CA GLN A 423 6.10 -14.46 -25.34
C GLN A 423 7.29 -14.92 -24.49
N ASP A 424 7.77 -14.11 -23.55
CA ASP A 424 8.83 -14.48 -22.63
C ASP A 424 8.44 -15.70 -21.79
N VAL A 425 7.22 -15.74 -21.26
CA VAL A 425 6.73 -16.88 -20.47
C VAL A 425 6.59 -18.14 -21.33
N ILE A 426 6.10 -18.03 -22.56
CA ILE A 426 6.06 -19.16 -23.48
C ILE A 426 7.48 -19.71 -23.70
N ARG A 427 8.44 -18.83 -23.98
CA ARG A 427 9.84 -19.20 -24.19
C ARG A 427 10.45 -19.86 -22.94
N ILE A 428 10.20 -19.32 -21.74
CA ILE A 428 10.66 -19.90 -20.47
C ILE A 428 10.15 -21.33 -20.33
N VAL A 429 8.86 -21.54 -20.53
CA VAL A 429 8.23 -22.86 -20.43
C VAL A 429 8.84 -23.84 -21.45
N ASP A 430 9.01 -23.42 -22.70
CA ASP A 430 9.59 -24.26 -23.74
C ASP A 430 11.04 -24.65 -23.45
N MET A 431 11.85 -23.68 -22.99
CA MET A 431 13.26 -23.91 -22.60
C MET A 431 13.36 -24.88 -21.44
N GLU A 432 12.57 -24.70 -20.41
CA GLU A 432 12.58 -25.55 -19.21
C GLU A 432 12.07 -26.98 -19.50
N ILE A 433 11.03 -27.12 -20.28
CA ILE A 433 10.56 -28.45 -20.73
C ILE A 433 11.65 -29.15 -21.54
N GLN A 434 12.37 -28.43 -22.41
CA GLN A 434 13.50 -28.99 -23.13
C GLN A 434 14.67 -29.38 -22.21
N ARG A 435 14.99 -28.53 -21.20
CA ARG A 435 15.98 -28.85 -20.16
C ARG A 435 15.64 -30.16 -19.45
N ILE A 436 14.40 -30.28 -18.97
CA ILE A 436 13.91 -31.50 -18.29
C ILE A 436 13.97 -32.74 -19.21
N ARG A 437 13.64 -32.60 -20.50
CA ARG A 437 13.73 -33.70 -21.48
C ARG A 437 15.16 -34.16 -21.72
N ARG A 438 16.12 -33.25 -21.69
CA ARG A 438 17.55 -33.56 -21.92
C ARG A 438 18.21 -34.19 -20.70
N ASP A 439 17.77 -33.84 -19.52
CA ASP A 439 18.33 -34.34 -18.27
C ASP A 439 17.74 -35.74 -17.89
N PRO A 440 18.52 -36.79 -17.89
CA PRO A 440 18.05 -38.15 -17.51
C PRO A 440 17.45 -38.22 -16.10
N ALA A 441 17.97 -37.39 -15.16
CA ALA A 441 17.48 -37.36 -13.79
C ALA A 441 16.09 -36.74 -13.67
N LEU A 442 15.74 -35.82 -14.56
CA LEU A 442 14.49 -35.06 -14.50
C LEU A 442 13.39 -35.57 -15.45
N ARG A 443 13.72 -36.44 -16.43
CA ARG A 443 12.75 -36.92 -17.43
C ARG A 443 11.50 -37.56 -16.83
N HIS A 444 11.61 -38.16 -15.66
CA HIS A 444 10.49 -38.77 -14.96
C HIS A 444 9.39 -37.77 -14.62
N LEU A 445 9.72 -36.48 -14.46
CA LEU A 445 8.76 -35.40 -14.17
C LEU A 445 7.79 -35.13 -15.33
N LEU A 446 8.17 -35.45 -16.57
CA LEU A 446 7.34 -35.28 -17.76
C LEU A 446 6.47 -36.50 -18.11
N ARG A 447 6.64 -37.60 -17.38
CA ARG A 447 5.84 -38.80 -17.60
C ARG A 447 4.51 -38.66 -16.86
N ASN A 448 3.52 -38.14 -17.55
CA ASN A 448 2.14 -38.30 -17.13
C ASN A 448 1.74 -39.79 -17.23
N LYS A 449 1.24 -40.33 -16.13
CA LYS A 449 0.42 -41.53 -16.15
C LYS A 449 -0.98 -41.19 -16.62
#